data_db87869ba836c2e734ed28a4542f7fa4
#
_entry.id   db87869ba836c2e734ed28a4542f7fa4
#
_cell.length_a   1.000
_cell.length_b   1.000
_cell.length_c   1.000
_cell.angle_alpha   90.00
_cell.angle_beta   90.00
_cell.angle_gamma   90.00
#
_symmetry.space_group_name_H-M   'P 1'
#
loop_
_entity.id
_entity.type
_entity.pdbx_description
1 polymer ?
#
loop_
_entity_poly.entity_id
_entity_poly.type
_entity_poly.pdbx_seq_one_letter_code
_entity_poly.pdbx_strand_id
1 'polypeptide(L)'
;PDNALSDVDLAKKYCGRCHQYPEPSLLPTLIWGNYMLPRMGYMHGIYPDIALRNELLENEGGKIVEKANIFPENQIIEAATWKRIKDFYLKNSKPEFENKTYNALTKNTSLFKAKTLELPLKIPSVTMVKFSEGNGIMVGDANTEMLYLLDEKGLKVKNAAKVKEGAVSVIEEKDYLWITV
;
A
#
# COMPACT_ATOMS: atom_id res chain seq x y z
N PRO A 1 -7.96 -8.13 32.51
CA PRO A 1 -8.51 -9.13 31.60
C PRO A 1 -9.37 -8.44 30.55
N ASP A 2 -9.30 -8.90 29.28
CA ASP A 2 -10.03 -8.32 28.14
C ASP A 2 -11.56 -8.35 28.30
N ASN A 3 -12.06 -9.29 29.07
CA ASN A 3 -13.49 -9.41 29.41
C ASN A 3 -14.05 -8.21 30.19
N ALA A 4 -13.21 -7.42 30.86
CA ALA A 4 -13.61 -6.24 31.60
C ALA A 4 -13.59 -4.96 30.74
N LEU A 5 -13.01 -5.00 29.54
CA LEU A 5 -12.90 -3.85 28.65
C LEU A 5 -14.16 -3.71 27.78
N SER A 6 -14.54 -2.49 27.47
CA SER A 6 -15.52 -2.20 26.43
C SER A 6 -14.99 -2.56 25.05
N ASP A 7 -15.88 -2.71 24.05
CA ASP A 7 -15.46 -3.06 22.69
C ASP A 7 -14.60 -1.96 22.06
N VAL A 8 -14.87 -0.70 22.37
CA VAL A 8 -14.04 0.44 21.93
C VAL A 8 -12.65 0.43 22.58
N ASP A 9 -12.56 0.07 23.86
CA ASP A 9 -11.28 -0.01 24.56
C ASP A 9 -10.46 -1.20 24.07
N LEU A 10 -11.10 -2.32 23.74
CA LEU A 10 -10.46 -3.45 23.06
C LEU A 10 -9.92 -3.03 21.69
N ALA A 11 -10.72 -2.33 20.89
CA ALA A 11 -10.28 -1.84 19.60
C ALA A 11 -9.08 -0.88 19.75
N LYS A 12 -9.13 0.08 20.67
CA LYS A 12 -8.00 0.98 20.96
C LYS A 12 -6.75 0.22 21.40
N LYS A 13 -6.90 -0.75 22.31
CA LYS A 13 -5.80 -1.57 22.82
C LYS A 13 -5.08 -2.35 21.72
N TYR A 14 -5.81 -2.99 20.81
CA TYR A 14 -5.25 -3.88 19.82
C TYR A 14 -4.92 -3.20 18.50
N CYS A 15 -5.79 -2.33 17.98
CA CYS A 15 -5.56 -1.63 16.72
C CYS A 15 -4.63 -0.41 16.86
N GLY A 16 -4.49 0.16 18.07
CA GLY A 16 -3.60 1.28 18.36
C GLY A 16 -2.14 0.91 18.66
N ARG A 17 -1.77 -0.38 18.61
CA ARG A 17 -0.41 -0.84 18.97
C ARG A 17 0.67 -0.45 17.97
N CYS A 18 0.35 -0.37 16.69
CA CYS A 18 1.31 -0.19 15.62
C CYS A 18 1.24 1.22 15.00
N HIS A 19 0.09 1.86 15.08
CA HIS A 19 -0.16 3.20 14.55
C HIS A 19 -1.30 3.87 15.32
N GLN A 20 -1.62 5.11 14.98
CA GLN A 20 -2.78 5.79 15.55
C GLN A 20 -4.06 4.96 15.37
N TYR A 21 -4.85 4.86 16.43
CA TYR A 21 -6.12 4.13 16.40
C TYR A 21 -7.02 4.63 15.26
N PRO A 22 -7.43 3.76 14.35
CA PRO A 22 -8.32 4.13 13.25
C PRO A 22 -9.77 4.07 13.71
N GLU A 23 -10.47 5.19 13.66
CA GLU A 23 -11.90 5.24 13.98
C GLU A 23 -12.71 4.44 12.95
N PRO A 24 -13.77 3.70 13.37
CA PRO A 24 -14.63 2.95 12.44
C PRO A 24 -15.25 3.80 11.34
N SER A 25 -15.53 5.08 11.62
CA SER A 25 -16.12 6.03 10.67
C SER A 25 -15.21 6.41 9.49
N LEU A 26 -13.92 6.06 9.52
CA LEU A 26 -12.96 6.40 8.46
C LEU A 26 -13.22 5.65 7.15
N LEU A 27 -13.77 4.44 7.22
CA LEU A 27 -13.99 3.60 6.04
C LEU A 27 -15.40 2.99 6.07
N PRO A 28 -15.95 2.67 4.90
CA PRO A 28 -17.21 1.91 4.81
C PRO A 28 -17.12 0.52 5.42
N THR A 29 -18.26 0.02 5.87
CA THR A 29 -18.43 -1.32 6.45
C THR A 29 -17.85 -2.42 5.56
N LEU A 30 -18.08 -2.32 4.25
CA LEU A 30 -17.58 -3.28 3.25
C LEU A 30 -16.04 -3.30 3.20
N ILE A 31 -15.42 -2.13 3.28
CA ILE A 31 -13.95 -2.01 3.27
C ILE A 31 -13.34 -2.57 4.57
N TRP A 32 -13.95 -2.23 5.72
CA TRP A 32 -13.54 -2.83 6.99
C TRP A 32 -13.65 -4.35 6.97
N GLY A 33 -14.82 -4.87 6.56
CA GLY A 33 -15.10 -6.32 6.64
C GLY A 33 -14.26 -7.16 5.68
N ASN A 34 -14.10 -6.71 4.44
CA ASN A 34 -13.50 -7.52 3.39
C ASN A 34 -11.98 -7.30 3.22
N TYR A 35 -11.45 -6.16 3.68
CA TYR A 35 -10.05 -5.80 3.41
C TYR A 35 -9.26 -5.50 4.68
N MET A 36 -9.72 -4.57 5.52
CA MET A 36 -8.89 -4.06 6.61
C MET A 36 -8.84 -5.03 7.79
N LEU A 37 -9.98 -5.43 8.32
CA LEU A 37 -10.03 -6.33 9.48
C LEU A 37 -9.38 -7.70 9.22
N PRO A 38 -9.56 -8.36 8.05
CA PRO A 38 -8.80 -9.57 7.75
C PRO A 38 -7.29 -9.36 7.84
N ARG A 39 -6.76 -8.32 7.20
CA ARG A 39 -5.32 -8.01 7.21
C ARG A 39 -4.79 -7.66 8.60
N MET A 40 -5.56 -6.91 9.38
CA MET A 40 -5.23 -6.66 10.79
C MET A 40 -5.25 -7.94 11.61
N GLY A 41 -6.16 -8.88 11.29
CA GLY A 41 -6.19 -10.22 11.89
C GLY A 41 -4.89 -10.99 11.66
N TYR A 42 -4.29 -10.89 10.48
CA TYR A 42 -3.01 -11.56 10.17
C TYR A 42 -1.89 -11.08 11.11
N MET A 43 -1.85 -9.80 11.44
CA MET A 43 -0.89 -9.24 12.40
C MET A 43 -1.15 -9.70 13.85
N HIS A 44 -2.27 -10.35 14.10
CA HIS A 44 -2.61 -10.99 15.37
C HIS A 44 -2.54 -12.54 15.31
N GLY A 45 -1.99 -13.09 14.23
CA GLY A 45 -1.88 -14.53 14.05
C GLY A 45 -3.21 -15.21 13.71
N ILE A 46 -4.18 -14.47 13.17
CA ILE A 46 -5.50 -14.99 12.78
C ILE A 46 -5.56 -15.04 11.26
N TYR A 47 -5.41 -16.22 10.70
CA TYR A 47 -5.45 -16.49 9.27
C TYR A 47 -6.66 -17.36 8.91
N PRO A 48 -7.22 -17.19 7.71
CA PRO A 48 -8.21 -18.13 7.19
C PRO A 48 -7.58 -19.50 6.93
N ASP A 49 -6.29 -19.51 6.53
CA ASP A 49 -5.49 -20.68 6.24
C ASP A 49 -4.01 -20.35 6.51
N ILE A 50 -3.25 -21.34 6.98
CA ILE A 50 -1.80 -21.19 7.22
C ILE A 50 -1.02 -20.98 5.90
N ALA A 51 -1.53 -21.46 4.78
CA ALA A 51 -0.93 -21.21 3.47
C ALA A 51 -0.80 -19.71 3.16
N LEU A 52 -1.81 -18.91 3.54
CA LEU A 52 -1.76 -17.47 3.37
C LEU A 52 -0.60 -16.81 4.15
N ARG A 53 -0.31 -17.30 5.37
CA ARG A 53 0.85 -16.79 6.12
C ARG A 53 2.15 -17.05 5.37
N ASN A 54 2.28 -18.22 4.76
CA ASN A 54 3.47 -18.56 4.00
C ASN A 54 3.62 -17.65 2.76
N GLU A 55 2.52 -17.35 2.06
CA GLU A 55 2.52 -16.39 0.96
C GLU A 55 2.96 -14.98 1.39
N LEU A 56 2.53 -14.52 2.58
CA LEU A 56 2.93 -13.22 3.15
C LEU A 56 4.43 -13.16 3.52
N LEU A 57 5.08 -14.32 3.65
CA LEU A 57 6.49 -14.46 4.01
C LEU A 57 7.38 -14.90 2.83
N GLU A 58 6.84 -14.93 1.62
CA GLU A 58 7.61 -15.23 0.42
C GLU A 58 8.64 -14.13 0.10
N ASN A 59 9.67 -14.54 -0.64
CA ASN A 59 10.77 -13.70 -1.10
C ASN A 59 11.72 -13.21 0.02
N GLU A 60 12.73 -12.46 -0.37
CA GLU A 60 13.74 -11.96 0.58
C GLU A 60 13.16 -10.99 1.61
N GLY A 61 12.20 -10.16 1.23
CA GLY A 61 11.47 -9.29 2.14
C GLY A 61 10.70 -10.07 3.20
N GLY A 62 10.17 -11.22 2.88
CA GLY A 62 9.47 -12.11 3.79
C GLY A 62 10.31 -12.53 5.00
N LYS A 63 11.62 -12.79 4.81
CA LYS A 63 12.54 -13.12 5.91
C LYS A 63 12.69 -11.99 6.94
N ILE A 64 12.69 -10.74 6.47
CA ILE A 64 12.76 -9.56 7.33
C ILE A 64 11.46 -9.44 8.14
N VAL A 65 10.32 -9.60 7.48
CA VAL A 65 8.98 -9.57 8.08
C VAL A 65 8.80 -10.69 9.11
N GLU A 66 9.29 -11.89 8.80
CA GLU A 66 9.27 -13.05 9.71
C GLU A 66 10.15 -12.79 10.95
N LYS A 67 11.37 -12.32 10.76
CA LYS A 67 12.28 -11.97 11.86
C LYS A 67 11.68 -10.87 12.77
N ALA A 68 10.96 -9.94 12.21
CA ALA A 68 10.26 -8.88 12.94
C ALA A 68 8.95 -9.37 13.59
N ASN A 69 8.56 -10.62 13.35
CA ASN A 69 7.31 -11.23 13.84
C ASN A 69 6.06 -10.40 13.56
N ILE A 70 5.99 -9.79 12.37
CA ILE A 70 4.84 -8.97 11.94
C ILE A 70 3.60 -9.86 11.75
N PHE A 71 3.79 -11.07 11.25
CA PHE A 71 2.76 -12.09 11.06
C PHE A 71 3.04 -13.28 11.98
N PRO A 72 2.61 -13.23 13.26
CA PRO A 72 2.89 -14.30 14.22
C PRO A 72 2.29 -15.63 13.75
N GLU A 73 3.00 -16.74 13.97
CA GLU A 73 2.48 -18.08 13.65
C GLU A 73 1.31 -18.45 14.56
N ASN A 74 1.42 -18.07 15.83
CA ASN A 74 0.40 -18.37 16.82
C ASN A 74 -0.48 -17.15 17.08
N GLN A 75 -1.76 -17.41 17.28
CA GLN A 75 -2.73 -16.37 17.63
C GLN A 75 -2.36 -15.70 18.96
N ILE A 76 -2.23 -14.35 18.94
CA ILE A 76 -1.87 -13.53 20.10
C ILE A 76 -3.04 -12.79 20.74
N ILE A 77 -4.24 -12.95 20.19
CA ILE A 77 -5.50 -12.39 20.68
C ILE A 77 -6.55 -13.51 20.70
N GLU A 78 -7.35 -13.61 21.75
CA GLU A 78 -8.42 -14.59 21.82
C GLU A 78 -9.46 -14.40 20.71
N ALA A 79 -9.93 -15.49 20.13
CA ALA A 79 -10.91 -15.45 19.02
C ALA A 79 -12.19 -14.69 19.40
N ALA A 80 -12.64 -14.83 20.66
CA ALA A 80 -13.80 -14.11 21.19
C ALA A 80 -13.54 -12.58 21.24
N THR A 81 -12.36 -12.17 21.70
CA THR A 81 -11.93 -10.76 21.73
C THR A 81 -11.83 -10.18 20.33
N TRP A 82 -11.22 -10.93 19.38
CA TRP A 82 -11.15 -10.52 18.00
C TRP A 82 -12.54 -10.38 17.36
N LYS A 83 -13.45 -11.30 17.66
CA LYS A 83 -14.84 -11.21 17.20
C LYS A 83 -15.51 -9.92 17.69
N ARG A 84 -15.36 -9.58 18.97
CA ARG A 84 -15.91 -8.32 19.55
C ARG A 84 -15.37 -7.09 18.82
N ILE A 85 -14.06 -7.04 18.54
CA ILE A 85 -13.44 -5.93 17.80
C ILE A 85 -14.04 -5.83 16.38
N LYS A 86 -14.14 -6.95 15.66
CA LYS A 86 -14.76 -6.97 14.33
C LYS A 86 -16.20 -6.45 14.36
N ASP A 87 -17.01 -6.99 15.24
CA ASP A 87 -18.43 -6.60 15.38
C ASP A 87 -18.55 -5.10 15.70
N PHE A 88 -17.67 -4.57 16.56
CA PHE A 88 -17.62 -3.15 16.89
C PHE A 88 -17.33 -2.30 15.65
N TYR A 89 -16.33 -2.64 14.83
CA TYR A 89 -16.02 -1.91 13.60
C TYR A 89 -17.16 -1.96 12.60
N LEU A 90 -17.70 -3.14 12.34
CA LEU A 90 -18.80 -3.33 11.38
C LEU A 90 -20.07 -2.59 11.78
N LYS A 91 -20.37 -2.54 13.09
CA LYS A 91 -21.54 -1.84 13.62
C LYS A 91 -21.39 -0.32 13.59
N ASN A 92 -20.19 0.21 13.78
CA ASN A 92 -19.95 1.65 13.95
C ASN A 92 -19.33 2.31 12.71
N SER A 93 -19.09 1.56 11.65
CA SER A 93 -18.64 2.08 10.37
C SER A 93 -19.80 2.62 9.53
N LYS A 94 -19.48 3.46 8.54
CA LYS A 94 -20.47 3.99 7.60
C LYS A 94 -20.85 2.91 6.58
N PRO A 95 -22.11 2.83 6.11
CA PRO A 95 -22.49 1.85 5.09
C PRO A 95 -21.74 2.06 3.77
N GLU A 96 -21.54 3.33 3.37
CA GLU A 96 -20.89 3.73 2.13
C GLU A 96 -20.04 4.98 2.32
N PHE A 97 -19.17 5.28 1.36
CA PHE A 97 -18.51 6.58 1.29
C PHE A 97 -19.56 7.65 1.01
N GLU A 98 -19.47 8.77 1.71
CA GLU A 98 -20.23 9.94 1.33
C GLU A 98 -19.83 10.33 -0.11
N ASN A 99 -20.76 10.21 -1.05
CA ASN A 99 -20.57 10.74 -2.39
C ASN A 99 -20.46 12.27 -2.28
N LYS A 100 -19.24 12.78 -2.12
CA LYS A 100 -19.00 14.17 -2.42
C LYS A 100 -19.27 14.35 -3.89
N THR A 101 -20.37 14.99 -4.24
CA THR A 101 -20.56 15.51 -5.59
C THR A 101 -19.45 16.52 -5.83
N TYR A 102 -18.35 16.04 -6.41
CA TYR A 102 -17.39 16.97 -6.97
C TYR A 102 -18.13 17.70 -8.07
N ASN A 103 -18.15 19.03 -8.00
CA ASN A 103 -18.59 19.87 -9.13
C ASN A 103 -17.94 19.29 -10.39
N ALA A 104 -18.75 19.03 -11.41
CA ALA A 104 -18.31 18.37 -12.64
C ALA A 104 -16.96 18.96 -13.04
N LEU A 105 -15.91 18.12 -13.01
CA LEU A 105 -14.59 18.52 -13.45
C LEU A 105 -14.78 19.09 -14.86
N THR A 106 -14.50 20.37 -15.02
CA THR A 106 -14.55 21.01 -16.33
C THR A 106 -13.61 20.23 -17.24
N LYS A 107 -14.18 19.54 -18.22
CA LYS A 107 -13.41 18.72 -19.19
C LYS A 107 -12.41 19.53 -20.04
N ASN A 108 -12.35 20.84 -19.84
CA ASN A 108 -11.51 21.77 -20.58
C ASN A 108 -10.33 22.24 -19.73
N THR A 109 -9.25 21.45 -19.71
CA THR A 109 -7.97 21.90 -19.22
C THR A 109 -7.14 22.43 -20.42
N SER A 110 -7.40 23.67 -20.84
CA SER A 110 -6.61 24.29 -21.90
C SER A 110 -5.12 24.43 -21.57
N LEU A 111 -4.76 24.33 -20.27
CA LEU A 111 -3.39 24.39 -19.76
C LEU A 111 -2.64 23.06 -19.83
N PHE A 112 -3.33 21.93 -19.95
CA PHE A 112 -2.70 20.61 -19.94
C PHE A 112 -3.12 19.81 -21.17
N LYS A 113 -2.15 19.16 -21.80
CA LYS A 113 -2.37 18.24 -22.90
C LYS A 113 -1.88 16.86 -22.48
N ALA A 114 -2.79 15.90 -22.34
CA ALA A 114 -2.43 14.51 -22.08
C ALA A 114 -1.75 13.91 -23.33
N LYS A 115 -0.64 13.23 -23.12
CA LYS A 115 0.03 12.41 -24.12
C LYS A 115 0.21 11.02 -23.55
N THR A 116 -0.17 10.02 -24.32
CA THR A 116 0.09 8.62 -23.96
C THR A 116 1.54 8.28 -24.31
N LEU A 117 2.21 7.66 -23.37
CA LEU A 117 3.56 7.16 -23.53
C LEU A 117 3.49 5.67 -23.86
N GLU A 118 4.16 5.26 -24.93
CA GLU A 118 4.31 3.86 -25.29
C GLU A 118 5.57 3.30 -24.63
N LEU A 119 5.45 2.87 -23.39
CA LEU A 119 6.46 2.05 -22.73
C LEU A 119 6.16 0.57 -23.02
N PRO A 120 7.18 -0.30 -23.05
CA PRO A 120 7.01 -1.74 -23.28
C PRO A 120 6.44 -2.44 -22.03
N LEU A 121 5.41 -1.87 -21.43
CA LEU A 121 4.76 -2.32 -20.21
C LEU A 121 3.42 -2.94 -20.54
N LYS A 122 3.26 -4.24 -20.25
CA LYS A 122 1.95 -4.91 -20.38
C LYS A 122 0.96 -4.41 -19.32
N ILE A 123 1.44 -4.27 -18.08
CA ILE A 123 0.70 -3.76 -16.93
C ILE A 123 1.65 -2.82 -16.20
N PRO A 124 1.46 -1.49 -16.27
CA PRO A 124 2.34 -0.55 -15.60
C PRO A 124 2.12 -0.58 -14.08
N SER A 125 3.21 -0.56 -13.32
CA SER A 125 3.23 -0.37 -11.88
C SER A 125 4.25 0.72 -11.54
N VAL A 126 3.92 1.95 -11.93
CA VAL A 126 4.80 3.11 -11.77
C VAL A 126 4.93 3.46 -10.29
N THR A 127 6.14 3.40 -9.77
CA THR A 127 6.50 3.69 -8.38
C THR A 127 7.12 5.06 -8.19
N MET A 128 7.70 5.61 -9.25
CA MET A 128 8.38 6.90 -9.24
C MET A 128 8.31 7.59 -10.59
N VAL A 129 8.15 8.91 -10.57
CA VAL A 129 8.40 9.80 -11.71
C VAL A 129 9.22 10.99 -11.22
N LYS A 130 10.34 11.27 -11.85
CA LYS A 130 11.24 12.38 -11.51
C LYS A 130 11.77 13.07 -12.76
N PHE A 131 11.85 14.39 -12.74
CA PHE A 131 12.61 15.13 -13.75
C PHE A 131 14.11 14.94 -13.49
N SER A 132 14.84 14.53 -14.53
CA SER A 132 16.31 14.43 -14.48
C SER A 132 16.96 15.79 -14.69
N GLU A 133 18.06 16.04 -13.97
CA GLU A 133 18.86 17.25 -14.14
C GLU A 133 19.46 17.38 -15.56
N GLY A 134 19.63 16.24 -16.25
CA GLY A 134 20.07 16.15 -17.65
C GLY A 134 18.96 16.28 -18.70
N ASN A 135 17.83 16.93 -18.38
CA ASN A 135 16.71 17.16 -19.29
C ASN A 135 15.99 15.89 -19.78
N GLY A 136 15.53 15.10 -18.88
CA GLY A 136 14.72 13.91 -19.18
C GLY A 136 13.74 13.63 -18.05
N ILE A 137 13.02 12.53 -18.17
CA ILE A 137 12.09 12.03 -17.15
C ILE A 137 12.53 10.62 -16.75
N MET A 138 12.75 10.41 -15.47
CA MET A 138 12.98 9.07 -14.92
C MET A 138 11.65 8.48 -14.47
N VAL A 139 11.42 7.21 -14.82
CA VAL A 139 10.23 6.45 -14.44
C VAL A 139 10.65 5.11 -13.87
N GLY A 140 10.34 4.86 -12.61
CA GLY A 140 10.48 3.55 -11.95
C GLY A 140 9.21 2.73 -12.13
N ASP A 141 9.36 1.45 -12.47
CA ASP A 141 8.24 0.52 -12.60
C ASP A 141 8.55 -0.79 -11.89
N ALA A 142 7.69 -1.17 -10.94
CA ALA A 142 7.89 -2.34 -10.09
C ALA A 142 7.63 -3.66 -10.83
N ASN A 143 6.68 -3.69 -11.79
CA ASN A 143 6.36 -4.93 -12.49
C ASN A 143 7.46 -5.37 -13.45
N THR A 144 8.22 -4.43 -14.00
CA THR A 144 9.36 -4.72 -14.86
C THR A 144 10.68 -4.68 -14.11
N GLU A 145 10.70 -4.20 -12.87
CA GLU A 145 11.90 -3.95 -12.07
C GLU A 145 12.90 -3.02 -12.79
N MET A 146 12.38 -2.05 -13.53
CA MET A 146 13.19 -1.18 -14.38
C MET A 146 13.09 0.28 -13.93
N LEU A 147 14.21 0.99 -14.10
CA LEU A 147 14.28 2.43 -14.13
C LEU A 147 14.48 2.88 -15.58
N TYR A 148 13.52 3.60 -16.12
CA TYR A 148 13.56 4.15 -17.48
C TYR A 148 14.00 5.61 -17.43
N LEU A 149 14.88 6.00 -18.32
CA LEU A 149 15.19 7.40 -18.64
C LEU A 149 14.54 7.74 -19.99
N LEU A 150 13.60 8.66 -19.95
CA LEU A 150 12.92 9.17 -21.13
C LEU A 150 13.61 10.45 -21.64
N ASP A 151 13.34 10.81 -22.89
CA ASP A 151 13.80 12.08 -23.47
C ASP A 151 13.11 13.28 -22.79
N GLU A 152 13.57 14.50 -23.12
CA GLU A 152 13.03 15.75 -22.58
C GLU A 152 11.54 15.95 -22.83
N LYS A 153 10.99 15.33 -23.88
CA LYS A 153 9.58 15.37 -24.21
C LYS A 153 8.79 14.28 -23.50
N GLY A 154 9.48 13.36 -22.80
CA GLY A 154 8.90 12.20 -22.11
C GLY A 154 8.28 11.17 -23.06
N LEU A 155 8.69 11.14 -24.33
CA LEU A 155 8.03 10.30 -25.35
C LEU A 155 8.85 9.08 -25.76
N LYS A 156 10.17 9.11 -25.60
CA LYS A 156 11.06 8.02 -26.01
C LYS A 156 11.97 7.58 -24.88
N VAL A 157 12.13 6.27 -24.73
CA VAL A 157 13.14 5.70 -23.83
C VAL A 157 14.51 5.96 -24.41
N LYS A 158 15.33 6.73 -23.70
CA LYS A 158 16.76 6.95 -24.00
C LYS A 158 17.61 5.84 -23.42
N ASN A 159 17.28 5.40 -22.20
CA ASN A 159 18.02 4.37 -21.48
C ASN A 159 17.09 3.64 -20.50
N ALA A 160 17.50 2.43 -20.10
CA ALA A 160 16.80 1.67 -19.08
C ALA A 160 17.78 0.81 -18.30
N ALA A 161 17.60 0.71 -16.99
CA ALA A 161 18.40 -0.10 -16.09
C ALA A 161 17.52 -1.01 -15.25
N LYS A 162 17.95 -2.27 -15.07
CA LYS A 162 17.28 -3.20 -14.15
C LYS A 162 17.73 -2.91 -12.72
N VAL A 163 16.78 -2.75 -11.79
CA VAL A 163 17.04 -2.34 -10.39
C VAL A 163 16.54 -3.36 -9.36
N LYS A 164 16.16 -4.56 -9.81
CA LYS A 164 15.66 -5.71 -9.02
C LYS A 164 14.32 -5.53 -8.33
N GLU A 165 13.95 -4.31 -7.97
CA GLU A 165 12.68 -3.96 -7.32
C GLU A 165 12.15 -2.65 -7.93
N GLY A 166 11.02 -2.13 -7.43
CA GLY A 166 10.49 -0.85 -7.90
C GLY A 166 11.28 0.33 -7.36
N ALA A 167 11.96 1.08 -8.21
CA ALA A 167 12.62 2.32 -7.78
C ALA A 167 11.58 3.31 -7.24
N VAL A 168 11.74 3.75 -5.98
CA VAL A 168 10.85 4.72 -5.32
C VAL A 168 11.47 6.11 -5.19
N SER A 169 12.78 6.22 -5.30
CA SER A 169 13.50 7.49 -5.31
C SER A 169 14.82 7.37 -6.05
N VAL A 170 15.27 8.46 -6.68
CA VAL A 170 16.58 8.56 -7.31
C VAL A 170 17.21 9.91 -6.94
N ILE A 171 18.48 9.90 -6.54
CA ILE A 171 19.31 11.07 -6.40
C ILE A 171 20.39 11.02 -7.48
N GLU A 172 20.51 12.08 -8.25
CA GLU A 172 21.52 12.22 -9.29
C GLU A 172 22.73 12.97 -8.73
N GLU A 173 23.89 12.37 -8.81
CA GLU A 173 25.20 13.01 -8.60
C GLU A 173 26.01 12.90 -9.87
N LYS A 174 27.06 13.69 -10.00
CA LYS A 174 27.84 13.87 -11.24
C LYS A 174 28.12 12.58 -12.02
N ASP A 175 28.50 11.49 -11.32
CA ASP A 175 28.90 10.22 -11.94
C ASP A 175 28.08 9.04 -11.43
N TYR A 176 27.09 9.25 -10.56
CA TYR A 176 26.34 8.20 -9.87
C TYR A 176 24.85 8.49 -9.79
N LEU A 177 24.07 7.43 -9.79
CA LEU A 177 22.67 7.43 -9.40
C LEU A 177 22.52 6.63 -8.11
N TRP A 178 22.02 7.29 -7.08
CA TRP A 178 21.58 6.61 -5.86
C TRP A 178 20.11 6.26 -6.00
N ILE A 179 19.80 4.97 -5.97
CA ILE A 179 18.44 4.48 -6.22
C ILE A 179 17.96 3.80 -4.94
N THR A 180 16.82 4.24 -4.44
CA THR A 180 16.08 3.55 -3.37
C THR A 180 15.03 2.66 -4.02
N VAL A 181 15.01 1.40 -3.64
CA VAL A 181 14.06 0.37 -4.09
C VAL A 181 13.26 -0.16 -2.93
#